data_ce5a39d498a99b45092738268ae53405
#
_entry.id   ce5a39d498a99b45092738268ae53405
#
_cell.length_a   1.000
_cell.length_b   1.000
_cell.length_c   1.000
_cell.angle_alpha   90.00
_cell.angle_beta   90.00
_cell.angle_gamma   90.00
#
_symmetry.space_group_name_H-M   'P 1'
#
loop_
_entity.id
_entity.type
_entity.pdbx_description
1 polymer ?
#
loop_
_entity_poly.entity_id
_entity_poly.type
_entity_poly.pdbx_seq_one_letter_code
_entity_poly.pdbx_strand_id
1 'polypeptide(L)'
;FAAIARKAKPGGIIMVGLYNNYARIPTWARSKVIGLTGDNIDYVVRNRIKDARKAEIWIKDQYYNPHETWHSIGEVQTWFDENDIEYLNCSPAILGTDGEDAENTGDLFRPTGAGNADQRMVTQLSWLGTIAREGALFDVIGRKRG
;
A
#
# COMPACT_ATOMS: atom_id res chain seq x y z
N PHE A 1 10.48 -10.60 4.29
CA PHE A 1 9.43 -11.25 3.50
C PHE A 1 9.67 -12.75 3.35
N ALA A 2 10.82 -13.19 2.80
CA ALA A 2 11.13 -14.59 2.49
C ALA A 2 10.91 -15.57 3.68
N ALA A 3 11.17 -15.14 4.92
CA ALA A 3 10.95 -15.97 6.10
C ALA A 3 9.46 -16.32 6.32
N ILE A 4 8.56 -15.37 6.05
CA ILE A 4 7.11 -15.57 6.12
C ILE A 4 6.65 -16.45 4.95
N ALA A 5 7.12 -16.15 3.74
CA ALA A 5 6.76 -16.89 2.52
C ALA A 5 7.09 -18.38 2.62
N ARG A 6 8.21 -18.75 3.28
CA ARG A 6 8.58 -20.16 3.54
C ARG A 6 7.66 -20.88 4.54
N LYS A 7 6.91 -20.15 5.34
CA LYS A 7 5.95 -20.73 6.30
C LYS A 7 4.54 -20.89 5.73
N ALA A 8 4.26 -20.25 4.61
CA ALA A 8 2.98 -20.42 3.93
C ALA A 8 2.85 -21.83 3.35
N LYS A 9 1.70 -22.45 3.57
CA LYS A 9 1.38 -23.74 2.98
C LYS A 9 1.07 -23.61 1.50
N PRO A 10 1.30 -24.63 0.66
CA PRO A 10 0.78 -24.65 -0.71
C PRO A 10 -0.70 -24.29 -0.78
N GLY A 11 -1.06 -23.40 -1.71
CA GLY A 11 -2.42 -22.86 -1.84
C GLY A 11 -2.79 -21.76 -0.83
N GLY A 12 -1.94 -21.50 0.17
CA GLY A 12 -2.17 -20.46 1.17
C GLY A 12 -2.10 -19.04 0.59
N ILE A 13 -2.96 -18.16 1.08
CA ILE A 13 -2.99 -16.74 0.68
C ILE A 13 -1.98 -15.94 1.52
N ILE A 14 -1.28 -15.06 0.85
CA ILE A 14 -0.37 -14.08 1.46
C ILE A 14 -0.86 -12.69 1.04
N MET A 15 -1.06 -11.82 2.01
CA MET A 15 -1.37 -10.41 1.79
C MET A 15 -0.25 -9.56 2.38
N VAL A 16 0.26 -8.63 1.61
CA VAL A 16 1.38 -7.76 1.98
C VAL A 16 0.93 -6.31 1.88
N GLY A 17 0.77 -5.67 3.03
CA GLY A 17 0.44 -4.24 3.13
C GLY A 17 1.70 -3.41 3.33
N LEU A 18 1.92 -2.41 2.48
CA LEU A 18 3.14 -1.59 2.47
C LEU A 18 2.82 -0.14 2.11
N TYR A 19 3.74 0.76 2.47
CA TYR A 19 3.68 2.15 2.01
C TYR A 19 4.31 2.29 0.62
N ASN A 20 3.60 3.00 -0.27
CA ASN A 20 4.07 3.17 -1.65
C ASN A 20 5.12 4.29 -1.76
N ASN A 21 6.18 4.04 -2.53
CA ASN A 21 7.31 4.96 -2.76
C ASN A 21 6.86 6.35 -3.21
N TYR A 22 5.96 6.43 -4.18
CA TYR A 22 5.53 7.70 -4.78
C TYR A 22 4.45 8.37 -3.94
N ALA A 23 3.41 7.62 -3.58
CA ALA A 23 2.28 8.14 -2.82
C ALA A 23 2.67 8.59 -1.39
N ARG A 24 3.80 8.12 -0.86
CA ARG A 24 4.32 8.53 0.45
C ARG A 24 5.07 9.88 0.43
N ILE A 25 5.50 10.37 -0.74
CA ILE A 25 6.22 11.64 -0.88
C ILE A 25 5.48 12.83 -0.23
N PRO A 26 4.17 13.06 -0.43
CA PRO A 26 3.46 14.14 0.24
C PRO A 26 3.45 14.03 1.77
N THR A 27 3.38 12.82 2.29
CA THR A 27 3.42 12.58 3.75
C THR A 27 4.80 12.88 4.30
N TRP A 28 5.86 12.43 3.63
CA TRP A 28 7.23 12.78 3.97
C TRP A 28 7.47 14.30 3.93
N ALA A 29 6.99 15.00 2.90
CA ALA A 29 7.11 16.45 2.81
C ALA A 29 6.37 17.15 3.98
N ARG A 30 5.16 16.68 4.32
CA ARG A 30 4.42 17.17 5.49
C ARG A 30 5.16 16.94 6.80
N SER A 31 5.84 15.81 6.98
CA SER A 31 6.60 15.53 8.20
C SER A 31 7.66 16.57 8.50
N LYS A 32 8.21 17.24 7.47
CA LYS A 32 9.23 18.28 7.63
C LYS A 32 8.68 19.61 8.14
N VAL A 33 7.38 19.84 7.95
CA VAL A 33 6.75 21.12 8.31
C VAL A 33 5.74 20.98 9.47
N ILE A 34 5.30 19.76 9.80
CA ILE A 34 4.28 19.54 10.84
C ILE A 34 4.70 20.08 12.22
N GLY A 35 5.99 20.03 12.55
CA GLY A 35 6.54 20.61 13.77
C GLY A 35 6.41 22.14 13.86
N LEU A 36 6.23 22.82 12.71
CA LEU A 36 6.07 24.28 12.62
C LEU A 36 4.60 24.70 12.50
N THR A 37 3.78 23.89 11.83
CA THR A 37 2.40 24.22 11.46
C THR A 37 1.36 23.52 12.33
N GLY A 38 1.79 22.55 13.16
CA GLY A 38 0.90 21.70 13.95
C GLY A 38 0.16 20.64 13.11
N ASP A 39 -0.60 19.79 13.80
CA ASP A 39 -1.23 18.59 13.25
C ASP A 39 -2.40 18.88 12.30
N ASN A 40 -2.89 20.12 12.29
CA ASN A 40 -4.02 20.55 11.47
C ASN A 40 -3.78 20.50 9.96
N ILE A 41 -2.54 20.33 9.50
CA ILE A 41 -2.24 20.10 8.08
C ILE A 41 -2.53 18.68 7.63
N ASP A 42 -2.69 17.72 8.55
CA ASP A 42 -3.02 16.35 8.21
C ASP A 42 -4.50 16.20 7.85
N TYR A 43 -4.75 15.62 6.67
CA TYR A 43 -6.11 15.45 6.15
C TYR A 43 -6.97 14.53 7.02
N VAL A 44 -6.42 13.43 7.52
CA VAL A 44 -7.15 12.44 8.31
C VAL A 44 -7.48 12.99 9.69
N VAL A 45 -6.50 13.61 10.34
CA VAL A 45 -6.71 14.27 11.64
C VAL A 45 -7.78 15.35 11.52
N ARG A 46 -7.69 16.21 10.51
CA ARG A 46 -8.64 17.31 10.33
C ARG A 46 -10.05 16.86 10.01
N ASN A 47 -10.22 15.79 9.21
CA ASN A 47 -11.52 15.45 8.65
C ASN A 47 -12.16 14.16 9.20
N ARG A 48 -11.36 13.24 9.76
CA ARG A 48 -11.85 11.90 10.15
C ARG A 48 -11.67 11.57 11.61
N ILE A 49 -10.66 12.12 12.29
CA ILE A 49 -10.36 11.79 13.69
C ILE A 49 -10.84 12.92 14.60
N LYS A 50 -11.86 12.63 15.42
CA LYS A 50 -12.40 13.58 16.43
C LYS A 50 -11.80 13.39 17.82
N ASP A 51 -11.23 12.23 18.08
CA ASP A 51 -10.62 11.88 19.38
C ASP A 51 -9.15 12.28 19.40
N ALA A 52 -8.76 13.10 20.37
CA ALA A 52 -7.40 13.64 20.47
C ALA A 52 -6.34 12.55 20.65
N ARG A 53 -6.63 11.48 21.41
CA ARG A 53 -5.69 10.38 21.62
C ARG A 53 -5.47 9.59 20.33
N LYS A 54 -6.52 9.38 19.54
CA LYS A 54 -6.42 8.70 18.23
C LYS A 54 -5.65 9.58 17.24
N ALA A 55 -5.84 10.89 17.28
CA ALA A 55 -5.08 11.84 16.46
C ALA A 55 -3.59 11.79 16.81
N GLU A 56 -3.23 11.78 18.08
CA GLU A 56 -1.84 11.68 18.52
C GLU A 56 -1.19 10.35 18.06
N ILE A 57 -1.89 9.23 18.19
CA ILE A 57 -1.41 7.92 17.73
C ILE A 57 -1.19 7.95 16.22
N TRP A 58 -2.16 8.46 15.46
CA TRP A 58 -2.06 8.59 14.01
C TRP A 58 -0.85 9.43 13.59
N ILE A 59 -0.66 10.60 14.20
CA ILE A 59 0.46 11.49 13.91
C ILE A 59 1.80 10.81 14.20
N LYS A 60 1.91 10.13 15.34
CA LYS A 60 3.13 9.39 15.70
C LYS A 60 3.45 8.30 14.68
N ASP A 61 2.45 7.52 14.29
CA ASP A 61 2.62 6.45 13.30
C ASP A 61 2.99 7.01 11.91
N GLN A 62 2.29 8.04 11.45
CA GLN A 62 2.46 8.57 10.10
C GLN A 62 3.72 9.40 9.88
N TYR A 63 4.22 10.09 10.91
CA TYR A 63 5.28 11.09 10.75
C TYR A 63 6.53 10.83 11.58
N TYR A 64 6.46 9.99 12.59
CA TYR A 64 7.56 9.74 13.51
C TYR A 64 7.96 8.27 13.62
N ASN A 65 7.49 7.39 12.74
CA ASN A 65 7.91 5.99 12.71
C ASN A 65 9.33 5.88 12.14
N PRO A 66 10.35 5.48 12.94
CA PRO A 66 11.74 5.45 12.50
C PRO A 66 12.06 4.25 11.60
N HIS A 67 11.17 3.27 11.51
CA HIS A 67 11.40 1.99 10.81
C HIS A 67 10.50 1.81 9.58
N GLU A 68 9.96 2.91 9.06
CA GLU A 68 9.13 2.84 7.87
C GLU A 68 9.98 2.59 6.62
N THR A 69 9.55 1.63 5.81
CA THR A 69 10.11 1.36 4.49
C THR A 69 9.05 1.57 3.42
N TRP A 70 9.47 2.01 2.24
CA TRP A 70 8.59 2.32 1.13
C TRP A 70 8.91 1.40 -0.04
N HIS A 71 7.89 0.92 -0.69
CA HIS A 71 8.02 -0.11 -1.72
C HIS A 71 7.16 0.20 -2.94
N SER A 72 7.50 -0.42 -4.05
CA SER A 72 6.71 -0.38 -5.28
C SER A 72 5.96 -1.70 -5.48
N ILE A 73 4.91 -1.68 -6.31
CA ILE A 73 4.21 -2.90 -6.74
C ILE A 73 5.21 -3.87 -7.38
N GLY A 74 6.11 -3.36 -8.22
CA GLY A 74 7.10 -4.17 -8.92
C GLY A 74 8.06 -4.90 -7.99
N GLU A 75 8.51 -4.27 -6.90
CA GLU A 75 9.33 -4.93 -5.88
C GLU A 75 8.60 -6.08 -5.22
N VAL A 76 7.32 -5.89 -4.85
CA VAL A 76 6.52 -6.96 -4.24
C VAL A 76 6.30 -8.12 -5.21
N GLN A 77 6.06 -7.84 -6.49
CA GLN A 77 5.96 -8.89 -7.51
C GLN A 77 7.27 -9.67 -7.65
N THR A 78 8.42 -8.99 -7.63
CA THR A 78 9.73 -9.67 -7.61
C THR A 78 9.87 -10.58 -6.39
N TRP A 79 9.47 -10.12 -5.20
CA TRP A 79 9.48 -10.98 -4.01
C TRP A 79 8.54 -12.19 -4.13
N PHE A 80 7.41 -12.03 -4.80
CA PHE A 80 6.49 -13.12 -5.05
C PHE A 80 7.12 -14.16 -5.97
N ASP A 81 7.73 -13.72 -7.08
CA ASP A 81 8.40 -14.61 -8.03
C ASP A 81 9.57 -15.37 -7.39
N GLU A 82 10.40 -14.69 -6.60
CA GLU A 82 11.54 -15.28 -5.88
C GLU A 82 11.13 -16.29 -4.80
N ASN A 83 9.86 -16.28 -4.37
CA ASN A 83 9.37 -17.12 -3.27
C ASN A 83 8.21 -18.05 -3.69
N ASP A 84 8.07 -18.36 -4.99
CA ASP A 84 7.02 -19.22 -5.53
C ASP A 84 5.60 -18.80 -5.11
N ILE A 85 5.31 -17.52 -5.20
CA ILE A 85 3.99 -16.96 -4.93
C ILE A 85 3.41 -16.46 -6.24
N GLU A 86 2.22 -16.93 -6.57
CA GLU A 86 1.42 -16.43 -7.69
C GLU A 86 0.77 -15.10 -7.27
N TYR A 87 0.95 -14.04 -8.07
CA TYR A 87 0.20 -12.80 -7.89
C TYR A 87 -1.30 -13.05 -8.14
N LEU A 88 -2.14 -12.54 -7.27
CA LEU A 88 -3.60 -12.58 -7.45
C LEU A 88 -4.15 -11.19 -7.73
N ASN A 89 -3.90 -10.22 -6.86
CA ASN A 89 -4.53 -8.90 -6.93
C ASN A 89 -3.69 -7.82 -6.22
N CYS A 90 -4.07 -6.56 -6.45
CA CYS A 90 -3.53 -5.38 -5.77
C CYS A 90 -4.68 -4.46 -5.37
N SER A 91 -4.60 -3.86 -4.19
CA SER A 91 -5.57 -2.85 -3.74
C SER A 91 -4.79 -1.60 -3.24
N PRO A 92 -5.07 -0.41 -3.79
CA PRO A 92 -5.97 -0.15 -4.94
C PRO A 92 -5.51 -0.86 -6.21
N ALA A 93 -6.46 -1.19 -7.07
CA ALA A 93 -6.24 -1.96 -8.29
C ALA A 93 -5.23 -1.30 -9.25
N ILE A 94 -4.55 -2.13 -10.05
CA ILE A 94 -3.66 -1.64 -11.10
C ILE A 94 -4.51 -1.16 -12.27
N LEU A 95 -4.36 0.11 -12.65
CA LEU A 95 -5.11 0.77 -13.73
C LEU A 95 -4.97 0.02 -15.07
N GLY A 96 -6.09 -0.13 -15.75
CA GLY A 96 -6.14 -0.81 -17.04
C GLY A 96 -5.99 -2.32 -16.95
N THR A 97 -6.24 -2.92 -15.78
CA THR A 97 -6.37 -4.36 -15.58
C THR A 97 -7.78 -4.71 -15.10
N ASP A 98 -8.12 -5.98 -15.13
CA ASP A 98 -9.37 -6.53 -14.59
C ASP A 98 -9.43 -6.48 -13.04
N GLY A 99 -8.37 -6.00 -12.40
CA GLY A 99 -8.32 -5.72 -10.97
C GLY A 99 -9.30 -4.63 -10.53
N GLU A 100 -9.59 -3.67 -11.41
CA GLU A 100 -10.58 -2.61 -11.14
C GLU A 100 -11.99 -3.19 -10.93
N ASP A 101 -12.37 -4.20 -11.71
CA ASP A 101 -13.65 -4.90 -11.52
C ASP A 101 -13.67 -5.74 -10.24
N ALA A 102 -12.57 -6.40 -9.92
CA ALA A 102 -12.44 -7.18 -8.68
C ALA A 102 -12.53 -6.29 -7.45
N GLU A 103 -11.90 -5.12 -7.46
CA GLU A 103 -11.98 -4.13 -6.37
C GLU A 103 -13.42 -3.61 -6.19
N ASN A 104 -14.11 -3.27 -7.27
CA ASN A 104 -15.49 -2.80 -7.24
C ASN A 104 -16.48 -3.86 -6.71
N THR A 105 -16.22 -5.14 -6.97
CA THR A 105 -17.04 -6.26 -6.46
C THR A 105 -16.63 -6.73 -5.06
N GLY A 106 -15.50 -6.25 -4.54
CA GLY A 106 -14.94 -6.67 -3.26
C GLY A 106 -14.28 -8.05 -3.29
N ASP A 107 -14.03 -8.62 -4.47
CA ASP A 107 -13.38 -9.92 -4.63
C ASP A 107 -11.85 -9.79 -4.74
N LEU A 108 -11.22 -9.44 -3.63
CA LEU A 108 -9.78 -9.21 -3.55
C LEU A 108 -8.93 -10.48 -3.79
N PHE A 109 -9.52 -11.66 -3.72
CA PHE A 109 -8.81 -12.93 -3.94
C PHE A 109 -8.96 -13.48 -5.37
N ARG A 110 -9.73 -12.81 -6.20
CA ARG A 110 -9.84 -13.13 -7.61
C ARG A 110 -8.51 -12.89 -8.32
N PRO A 111 -7.99 -13.84 -9.11
CA PRO A 111 -6.82 -13.61 -9.94
C PRO A 111 -7.10 -12.51 -10.98
N THR A 112 -6.18 -11.55 -11.06
CA THR A 112 -6.25 -10.40 -11.97
C THR A 112 -4.92 -10.20 -12.68
N GLY A 113 -4.88 -9.35 -13.70
CA GLY A 113 -3.65 -9.02 -14.39
C GLY A 113 -2.66 -8.27 -13.49
N ALA A 114 -1.42 -8.72 -13.44
CA ALA A 114 -0.33 -8.08 -12.68
C ALA A 114 0.15 -6.74 -13.28
N GLY A 115 -0.44 -6.33 -14.41
CA GLY A 115 -0.05 -5.16 -15.16
C GLY A 115 1.38 -5.23 -15.72
N ASN A 116 1.68 -4.44 -16.73
CA ASN A 116 3.05 -4.23 -17.19
C ASN A 116 3.74 -3.10 -16.38
N ALA A 117 5.01 -2.84 -16.66
CA ALA A 117 5.79 -1.82 -15.95
C ALA A 117 5.17 -0.41 -16.04
N ASP A 118 4.66 -0.04 -17.22
CA ASP A 118 4.05 1.27 -17.44
C ASP A 118 2.72 1.40 -16.69
N GLN A 119 1.86 0.39 -16.73
CA GLN A 119 0.61 0.36 -15.99
C GLN A 119 0.85 0.49 -14.48
N ARG A 120 1.81 -0.26 -13.93
CA ARG A 120 2.18 -0.13 -12.51
C ARG A 120 2.72 1.25 -12.17
N MET A 121 3.54 1.83 -13.04
CA MET A 121 4.09 3.18 -12.83
C MET A 121 2.97 4.23 -12.82
N VAL A 122 2.10 4.22 -13.84
CA VAL A 122 0.97 5.15 -13.94
C VAL A 122 0.03 5.01 -12.75
N THR A 123 -0.28 3.77 -12.34
CA THR A 123 -1.08 3.49 -11.13
C THR A 123 -0.48 4.15 -9.90
N GLN A 124 0.79 3.90 -9.63
CA GLN A 124 1.46 4.43 -8.43
C GLN A 124 1.55 5.95 -8.45
N LEU A 125 1.73 6.57 -9.62
CA LEU A 125 1.69 8.02 -9.75
C LEU A 125 0.28 8.59 -9.52
N SER A 126 -0.77 7.90 -9.97
CA SER A 126 -2.17 8.31 -9.70
C SER A 126 -2.48 8.32 -8.19
N TRP A 127 -1.82 7.47 -7.43
CA TRP A 127 -1.97 7.40 -5.97
C TRP A 127 -1.51 8.64 -5.21
N LEU A 128 -0.71 9.51 -5.84
CA LEU A 128 -0.43 10.86 -5.32
C LEU A 128 -1.70 11.69 -5.12
N GLY A 129 -2.70 11.51 -5.97
CA GLY A 129 -3.98 12.21 -5.90
C GLY A 129 -5.04 11.51 -5.05
N THR A 130 -4.88 10.22 -4.77
CA THR A 130 -5.88 9.38 -4.09
C THR A 130 -5.45 8.98 -2.68
N ILE A 131 -4.68 7.89 -2.53
CA ILE A 131 -4.34 7.32 -1.23
C ILE A 131 -3.24 8.07 -0.46
N ALA A 132 -2.47 8.95 -1.11
CA ALA A 132 -1.41 9.72 -0.44
C ALA A 132 -1.91 10.56 0.75
N ARG A 133 -3.19 10.95 0.73
CA ARG A 133 -3.82 11.69 1.84
C ARG A 133 -4.10 10.82 3.05
N GLU A 134 -4.19 9.51 2.88
CA GLU A 134 -4.55 8.52 3.88
C GLU A 134 -3.38 7.63 4.29
N GLY A 135 -2.16 8.06 4.00
CA GLY A 135 -0.94 7.37 4.42
C GLY A 135 -0.27 6.55 3.32
N ALA A 136 -0.86 6.45 2.12
CA ALA A 136 -0.27 5.76 0.96
C ALA A 136 -0.06 4.24 1.14
N LEU A 137 -0.91 3.59 1.93
CA LEU A 137 -0.91 2.14 2.09
C LEU A 137 -1.48 1.49 0.83
N PHE A 138 -0.85 0.43 0.37
CA PHE A 138 -1.37 -0.48 -0.66
C PHE A 138 -1.13 -1.92 -0.25
N ASP A 139 -1.97 -2.81 -0.77
CA ASP A 139 -1.90 -4.24 -0.51
C ASP A 139 -1.62 -5.00 -1.80
N VAL A 140 -0.76 -6.01 -1.74
CA VAL A 140 -0.56 -6.98 -2.82
C VAL A 140 -0.88 -8.36 -2.29
N ILE A 141 -1.71 -9.09 -3.02
CA ILE A 141 -2.24 -10.39 -2.62
C ILE A 141 -1.70 -11.45 -3.56
N GLY A 142 -1.22 -12.53 -2.99
CA GLY A 142 -0.71 -13.68 -3.73
C GLY A 142 -1.09 -15.01 -3.11
N ARG A 143 -0.87 -16.08 -3.86
CA ARG A 143 -1.10 -17.46 -3.45
C ARG A 143 0.20 -18.24 -3.53
N LYS A 144 0.55 -18.96 -2.47
CA LYS A 144 1.71 -19.86 -2.48
C LYS A 144 1.47 -20.99 -3.48
N ARG A 145 2.38 -21.15 -4.44
CA ARG A 145 2.37 -22.29 -5.38
C ARG A 145 2.69 -23.59 -4.64
N GLY A 146 2.27 -24.71 -5.22
CA GLY A 146 2.51 -26.05 -4.67
C GLY A 146 3.88 -26.61 -5.00
#